data_024c4fa186f0a30511146cf8fbfe8e84
#
_entry.id   024c4fa186f0a30511146cf8fbfe8e84
#
_cell.length_a   1.000
_cell.length_b   1.000
_cell.length_c   1.000
_cell.angle_alpha   90.00
_cell.angle_beta   90.00
_cell.angle_gamma   90.00
#
_symmetry.space_group_name_H-M   'P 1'
#
loop_
_entity.id
_entity.type
_entity.pdbx_description
1 polymer ?
#
loop_
_entity_poly.entity_id
_entity_poly.type
_entity_poly.pdbx_seq_one_letter_code
_entity_poly.pdbx_strand_id
1 'polypeptide(L)'
;MALAQIEIANRTIAHSTDTALNRLKWIRRNKDLQDLSYQNIKLNFSNQMLASLSEAIQISTKEKEKDDDIFYWAEGSLAFGKVKETDTSSKKKIYTDGITIGADKFTVGDGIKGLAFRFSQNDVKVGTAGSKLDANTYNLTYYSTAPVKDDRRFLDTIIGVGALRYDISSVLDGSKLNGNRNGRQIYGTLKIKEEIKKDDHTLIPAAQIDLGYTLLS
;
A
#
# COMPACT_ATOMS: atom_id res chain seq x y z
N MET A 1 2.51 23.58 2.16
CA MET A 1 3.18 22.49 1.39
C MET A 1 3.76 21.40 2.29
N ALA A 2 4.55 21.68 3.33
CA ALA A 2 5.17 20.65 4.20
C ALA A 2 4.17 19.63 4.77
N LEU A 3 3.05 20.08 5.32
CA LEU A 3 2.01 19.18 5.83
C LEU A 3 1.41 18.25 4.76
N ALA A 4 1.34 18.70 3.51
CA ALA A 4 0.87 17.83 2.42
C ALA A 4 1.89 16.74 2.07
N GLN A 5 3.19 17.04 2.13
CA GLN A 5 4.25 16.05 1.94
C GLN A 5 4.24 14.97 3.04
N ILE A 6 4.09 15.39 4.31
CA ILE A 6 3.97 14.47 5.45
C ILE A 6 2.73 13.58 5.29
N GLU A 7 1.62 14.15 4.86
CA GLU A 7 0.39 13.38 4.65
C GLU A 7 0.53 12.33 3.54
N ILE A 8 1.15 12.67 2.40
CA ILE A 8 1.46 11.70 1.35
C ILE A 8 2.39 10.61 1.90
N ALA A 9 3.45 10.98 2.63
CA ALA A 9 4.38 10.03 3.21
C ALA A 9 3.67 9.00 4.11
N ASN A 10 2.80 9.47 5.00
CA ASN A 10 2.02 8.60 5.89
C ASN A 10 1.03 7.72 5.11
N ARG A 11 0.35 8.26 4.10
CA ARG A 11 -0.57 7.51 3.25
C ARG A 11 0.14 6.41 2.46
N THR A 12 1.34 6.70 1.97
CA THR A 12 2.14 5.72 1.23
C THR A 12 2.49 4.52 2.10
N ILE A 13 2.90 4.74 3.35
CA ILE A 13 3.14 3.69 4.34
C ILE A 13 1.85 2.91 4.60
N ALA A 14 0.76 3.60 4.93
CA ALA A 14 -0.53 2.98 5.24
C ALA A 14 -1.03 2.10 4.09
N HIS A 15 -1.02 2.59 2.85
CA HIS A 15 -1.44 1.80 1.70
C HIS A 15 -0.57 0.56 1.46
N SER A 16 0.75 0.67 1.60
CA SER A 16 1.65 -0.47 1.43
C SER A 16 1.43 -1.52 2.52
N THR A 17 1.23 -1.09 3.76
CA THR A 17 0.93 -1.96 4.90
C THR A 17 -0.43 -2.64 4.76
N ASP A 18 -1.48 -1.87 4.46
CA ASP A 18 -2.85 -2.38 4.33
C ASP A 18 -2.97 -3.40 3.19
N THR A 19 -2.33 -3.14 2.04
CA THR A 19 -2.31 -4.08 0.91
C THR A 19 -1.67 -5.41 1.32
N ALA A 20 -0.52 -5.39 2.01
CA ALA A 20 0.14 -6.60 2.51
C ALA A 20 -0.72 -7.34 3.55
N LEU A 21 -1.32 -6.63 4.52
CA LEU A 21 -2.23 -7.22 5.53
C LEU A 21 -3.48 -7.83 4.88
N ASN A 22 -4.04 -7.17 3.87
CA ASN A 22 -5.19 -7.67 3.12
C ASN A 22 -4.83 -8.95 2.35
N ARG A 23 -3.65 -9.01 1.73
CA ARG A 23 -3.14 -10.22 1.08
C ARG A 23 -3.02 -11.37 2.07
N LEU A 24 -2.40 -11.18 3.23
CA LEU A 24 -2.28 -12.19 4.28
C LEU A 24 -3.65 -12.68 4.77
N LYS A 25 -4.60 -11.77 4.94
CA LYS A 25 -5.98 -12.09 5.32
C LYS A 25 -6.69 -12.90 4.24
N TRP A 26 -6.50 -12.54 2.97
CA TRP A 26 -7.11 -13.21 1.84
C TRP A 26 -6.61 -14.65 1.70
N ILE A 27 -5.29 -14.88 1.74
CA ILE A 27 -4.69 -16.22 1.67
C ILE A 27 -5.23 -17.12 2.77
N ARG A 28 -5.26 -16.68 4.02
CA ARG A 28 -5.78 -17.49 5.13
C ARG A 28 -7.23 -17.90 4.97
N ARG A 29 -8.06 -17.07 4.34
CA ARG A 29 -9.47 -17.37 4.06
C ARG A 29 -9.66 -18.31 2.88
N ASN A 30 -8.67 -18.42 2.02
CA ASN A 30 -8.71 -19.16 0.78
C ASN A 30 -7.63 -20.26 0.70
N LYS A 31 -7.04 -20.65 1.85
CA LYS A 31 -5.93 -21.60 1.91
C LYS A 31 -6.22 -22.97 1.25
N ASP A 32 -7.49 -23.34 1.14
CA ASP A 32 -7.95 -24.60 0.55
C ASP A 32 -8.02 -24.55 -0.99
N LEU A 33 -7.78 -23.39 -1.60
CA LEU A 33 -7.69 -23.26 -3.05
C LEU A 33 -6.36 -23.81 -3.56
N GLN A 34 -6.39 -24.52 -4.69
CA GLN A 34 -5.18 -25.05 -5.32
C GLN A 34 -4.26 -23.96 -5.87
N ASP A 35 -4.84 -22.82 -6.27
CA ASP A 35 -4.11 -21.66 -6.78
C ASP A 35 -4.52 -20.42 -5.98
N LEU A 36 -3.54 -19.85 -5.28
CA LEU A 36 -3.69 -18.62 -4.51
C LEU A 36 -3.19 -17.39 -5.26
N SER A 37 -2.85 -17.54 -6.53
CA SER A 37 -2.57 -16.40 -7.41
C SER A 37 -3.84 -15.59 -7.65
N TYR A 38 -3.71 -14.28 -7.64
CA TYR A 38 -4.90 -13.43 -7.65
C TYR A 38 -4.60 -12.09 -8.32
N GLN A 39 -5.56 -11.62 -9.10
CA GLN A 39 -5.51 -10.30 -9.70
C GLN A 39 -6.77 -9.50 -9.35
N ASN A 40 -6.59 -8.34 -8.77
CA ASN A 40 -7.64 -7.37 -8.52
C ASN A 40 -7.29 -5.99 -9.11
N ILE A 41 -7.14 -5.96 -10.43
CA ILE A 41 -6.87 -4.75 -11.18
C ILE A 41 -8.08 -4.47 -12.07
N LYS A 42 -9.17 -4.00 -11.47
CA LYS A 42 -10.41 -3.65 -12.21
C LYS A 42 -10.61 -2.13 -12.26
N LEU A 43 -9.53 -1.35 -12.17
CA LEU A 43 -9.60 0.09 -12.06
C LEU A 43 -9.07 0.76 -13.32
N ASN A 44 -9.78 1.79 -13.77
CA ASN A 44 -9.26 2.70 -14.78
C ASN A 44 -8.38 3.73 -14.09
N PHE A 45 -7.08 3.65 -14.32
CA PHE A 45 -6.13 4.62 -13.78
C PHE A 45 -6.13 5.90 -14.59
N SER A 46 -6.08 7.03 -13.90
CA SER A 46 -5.92 8.34 -14.53
C SER A 46 -4.53 8.54 -15.14
N ASN A 47 -3.54 7.80 -14.64
CA ASN A 47 -2.16 7.83 -15.12
C ASN A 47 -1.93 6.77 -16.18
N GLN A 48 -1.43 7.18 -17.36
CA GLN A 48 -1.18 6.28 -18.49
C GLN A 48 -0.14 5.20 -18.19
N MET A 49 0.88 5.51 -17.38
CA MET A 49 1.89 4.52 -16.98
C MET A 49 1.30 3.43 -16.09
N LEU A 50 0.44 3.78 -15.12
CA LEU A 50 -0.27 2.82 -14.28
C LEU A 50 -1.25 1.98 -15.11
N ALA A 51 -1.94 2.57 -16.07
CA ALA A 51 -2.83 1.85 -16.97
C ALA A 51 -2.07 0.81 -17.80
N SER A 52 -0.95 1.20 -18.43
CA SER A 52 -0.10 0.30 -19.22
C SER A 52 0.54 -0.80 -18.36
N LEU A 53 0.97 -0.48 -17.14
CA LEU A 53 1.52 -1.46 -16.20
C LEU A 53 0.45 -2.47 -15.76
N SER A 54 -0.77 -2.01 -15.50
CA SER A 54 -1.93 -2.87 -15.18
C SER A 54 -2.20 -3.88 -16.30
N GLU A 55 -2.19 -3.42 -17.55
CA GLU A 55 -2.40 -4.27 -18.72
C GLU A 55 -1.27 -5.29 -18.91
N ALA A 56 -0.02 -4.87 -18.77
CA ALA A 56 1.15 -5.76 -18.87
C ALA A 56 1.13 -6.86 -17.81
N ILE A 57 0.74 -6.55 -16.57
CA ILE A 57 0.61 -7.54 -15.48
C ILE A 57 -0.48 -8.55 -15.77
N GLN A 58 -1.63 -8.12 -16.31
CA GLN A 58 -2.73 -9.04 -16.66
C GLN A 58 -2.33 -10.04 -17.75
N ILE A 59 -1.48 -9.65 -18.69
CA ILE A 59 -0.96 -10.53 -19.73
C ILE A 59 0.04 -11.54 -19.13
N SER A 60 0.98 -11.07 -18.32
CA SER A 60 2.05 -11.89 -17.75
C SER A 60 1.54 -13.02 -16.83
N THR A 61 0.45 -12.81 -16.10
CA THR A 61 -0.07 -13.80 -15.15
C THR A 61 -0.94 -14.88 -15.81
N LYS A 62 -1.34 -14.73 -17.08
CA LYS A 62 -2.09 -15.73 -17.83
C LYS A 62 -1.21 -16.84 -18.42
N GLU A 63 0.09 -16.64 -18.56
CA GLU A 63 1.01 -17.52 -19.28
C GLU A 63 1.82 -18.48 -18.38
N LYS A 64 1.55 -18.58 -17.07
CA LYS A 64 2.42 -19.32 -16.15
C LYS A 64 2.10 -20.81 -16.04
N GLU A 65 3.15 -21.62 -16.25
CA GLU A 65 3.19 -23.05 -15.93
C GLU A 65 3.17 -23.31 -14.40
N LYS A 66 2.55 -24.42 -14.04
CA LYS A 66 2.10 -24.85 -12.71
C LYS A 66 3.20 -25.50 -11.84
N ASP A 67 4.41 -25.00 -11.73
CA ASP A 67 5.47 -25.79 -11.07
C ASP A 67 6.19 -25.14 -9.86
N ASP A 68 5.71 -24.02 -9.33
CA ASP A 68 6.29 -23.40 -8.15
C ASP A 68 5.23 -23.15 -7.07
N ASP A 69 5.55 -23.50 -5.81
CA ASP A 69 4.78 -23.14 -4.61
C ASP A 69 4.75 -21.61 -4.35
N ILE A 70 4.97 -20.80 -5.38
CA ILE A 70 4.98 -19.34 -5.35
C ILE A 70 3.72 -18.83 -6.02
N PHE A 71 2.93 -18.06 -5.26
CA PHE A 71 1.71 -17.42 -5.73
C PHE A 71 1.97 -15.96 -6.07
N TYR A 72 1.65 -15.56 -7.29
CA TYR A 72 1.77 -14.18 -7.75
C TYR A 72 0.45 -13.47 -7.65
N TRP A 73 0.49 -12.21 -7.24
CA TRP A 73 -0.70 -11.41 -7.11
C TRP A 73 -0.46 -9.97 -7.53
N ALA A 74 -1.55 -9.29 -7.90
CA ALA A 74 -1.54 -7.89 -8.23
C ALA A 74 -2.83 -7.22 -7.75
N GLU A 75 -2.71 -6.00 -7.21
CA GLU A 75 -3.82 -5.19 -6.71
C GLU A 75 -3.69 -3.74 -7.17
N GLY A 76 -4.76 -3.22 -7.79
CA GLY A 76 -4.91 -1.81 -8.09
C GLY A 76 -5.68 -1.10 -6.97
N SER A 77 -5.35 0.14 -6.68
CA SER A 77 -6.03 0.93 -5.66
C SER A 77 -6.24 2.38 -6.09
N LEU A 78 -7.40 2.92 -5.73
CA LEU A 78 -7.73 4.34 -5.85
C LEU A 78 -8.15 4.85 -4.47
N ALA A 79 -7.69 6.04 -4.10
CA ALA A 79 -8.09 6.68 -2.87
C ALA A 79 -8.32 8.17 -3.06
N PHE A 80 -9.39 8.68 -2.46
CA PHE A 80 -9.76 10.08 -2.48
C PHE A 80 -9.76 10.63 -1.06
N GLY A 81 -9.25 11.83 -0.87
CA GLY A 81 -9.24 12.50 0.42
C GLY A 81 -9.56 13.98 0.30
N LYS A 82 -10.27 14.49 1.31
CA LYS A 82 -10.48 15.93 1.51
C LYS A 82 -10.12 16.27 2.95
N VAL A 83 -9.22 17.23 3.12
CA VAL A 83 -8.90 17.79 4.42
C VAL A 83 -9.48 19.21 4.45
N LYS A 84 -10.27 19.49 5.47
CA LYS A 84 -10.84 20.84 5.69
C LYS A 84 -9.74 21.81 6.08
N GLU A 85 -9.96 23.08 5.83
CA GLU A 85 -9.13 24.16 6.31
C GLU A 85 -9.18 24.24 7.84
N THR A 86 -8.05 24.57 8.44
CA THR A 86 -7.87 24.86 9.86
C THR A 86 -7.06 26.14 9.99
N ASP A 87 -6.95 26.69 11.20
CA ASP A 87 -6.19 27.92 11.46
C ASP A 87 -4.71 27.81 11.04
N THR A 88 -4.18 26.58 10.95
CA THR A 88 -2.76 26.31 10.64
C THR A 88 -2.55 25.58 9.30
N SER A 89 -3.61 25.20 8.59
CA SER A 89 -3.51 24.40 7.36
C SER A 89 -4.61 24.71 6.36
N SER A 90 -4.23 25.04 5.13
CA SER A 90 -5.17 25.21 4.03
C SER A 90 -5.88 23.90 3.68
N LYS A 91 -7.11 23.99 3.17
CA LYS A 91 -7.85 22.83 2.66
C LYS A 91 -7.04 22.07 1.62
N LYS A 92 -7.18 20.73 1.58
CA LYS A 92 -6.51 19.88 0.62
C LYS A 92 -7.52 18.91 -0.03
N LYS A 93 -7.28 18.63 -1.30
CA LYS A 93 -7.91 17.52 -2.01
C LYS A 93 -6.80 16.60 -2.46
N ILE A 94 -6.89 15.33 -2.10
CA ILE A 94 -5.87 14.32 -2.36
C ILE A 94 -6.49 13.25 -3.23
N TYR A 95 -5.81 12.91 -4.31
CA TYR A 95 -6.10 11.79 -5.16
C TYR A 95 -4.88 10.89 -5.19
N THR A 96 -5.07 9.59 -4.96
CA THR A 96 -4.01 8.59 -5.00
C THR A 96 -4.45 7.43 -5.88
N ASP A 97 -3.64 7.06 -6.83
CA ASP A 97 -3.76 5.83 -7.58
C ASP A 97 -2.47 5.02 -7.48
N GLY A 98 -2.58 3.69 -7.55
CA GLY A 98 -1.41 2.84 -7.40
C GLY A 98 -1.67 1.39 -7.75
N ILE A 99 -0.58 0.71 -8.09
CA ILE A 99 -0.52 -0.73 -8.36
C ILE A 99 0.48 -1.35 -7.40
N THR A 100 0.10 -2.49 -6.85
CA THR A 100 0.97 -3.37 -6.07
C THR A 100 1.05 -4.72 -6.78
N ILE A 101 2.25 -5.23 -6.94
CA ILE A 101 2.50 -6.59 -7.40
C ILE A 101 3.28 -7.33 -6.32
N GLY A 102 3.01 -8.59 -6.13
CA GLY A 102 3.68 -9.36 -5.10
C GLY A 102 3.77 -10.85 -5.42
N ALA A 103 4.63 -11.50 -4.67
CA ALA A 103 4.79 -12.93 -4.69
C ALA A 103 4.92 -13.44 -3.26
N ASP A 104 4.27 -14.57 -2.98
CA ASP A 104 4.31 -15.21 -1.67
C ASP A 104 4.30 -16.72 -1.77
N LYS A 105 4.68 -17.37 -0.68
CA LYS A 105 4.64 -18.82 -0.54
C LYS A 105 4.37 -19.24 0.90
N PHE A 106 3.87 -20.46 1.05
CA PHE A 106 3.77 -21.08 2.35
C PHE A 106 5.15 -21.38 2.96
N THR A 107 5.17 -21.39 4.27
CA THR A 107 6.31 -21.84 5.09
C THR A 107 5.85 -22.97 6.01
N VAL A 108 6.79 -23.61 6.68
CA VAL A 108 6.48 -24.68 7.65
C VAL A 108 5.47 -24.19 8.69
N GLY A 109 4.44 -25.01 9.00
CA GLY A 109 3.41 -24.70 10.01
C GLY A 109 2.35 -23.71 9.53
N ASP A 110 1.96 -23.73 8.25
CA ASP A 110 0.94 -22.83 7.66
C ASP A 110 1.27 -21.33 7.75
N GLY A 111 2.52 -21.00 7.96
CA GLY A 111 3.01 -19.65 7.83
C GLY A 111 3.07 -19.23 6.34
N ILE A 112 3.13 -17.92 6.11
CA ILE A 112 3.23 -17.32 4.77
C ILE A 112 4.31 -16.28 4.81
N LYS A 113 5.09 -16.15 3.75
CA LYS A 113 6.04 -15.04 3.54
C LYS A 113 6.00 -14.58 2.09
N GLY A 114 6.18 -13.29 1.89
CA GLY A 114 6.16 -12.70 0.55
C GLY A 114 6.86 -11.37 0.46
N LEU A 115 7.00 -10.93 -0.77
CA LEU A 115 7.48 -9.61 -1.15
C LEU A 115 6.45 -8.93 -2.03
N ALA A 116 6.29 -7.63 -1.87
CA ALA A 116 5.44 -6.81 -2.71
C ALA A 116 6.17 -5.53 -3.12
N PHE A 117 6.00 -5.13 -4.36
CA PHE A 117 6.41 -3.85 -4.88
C PHE A 117 5.17 -3.02 -5.20
N ARG A 118 5.14 -1.78 -4.71
CA ARG A 118 4.08 -0.83 -4.99
C ARG A 118 4.64 0.40 -5.68
N PHE A 119 4.00 0.77 -6.78
CA PHE A 119 4.11 2.09 -7.40
C PHE A 119 2.80 2.84 -7.21
N SER A 120 2.86 4.11 -6.80
CA SER A 120 1.67 4.96 -6.76
C SER A 120 1.99 6.43 -7.09
N GLN A 121 0.95 7.11 -7.58
CA GLN A 121 0.96 8.54 -7.82
C GLN A 121 -0.03 9.23 -6.90
N ASN A 122 0.34 10.40 -6.42
CA ASN A 122 -0.49 11.21 -5.53
C ASN A 122 -0.57 12.63 -6.09
N ASP A 123 -1.78 13.11 -6.30
CA ASP A 123 -2.05 14.48 -6.72
C ASP A 123 -2.72 15.22 -5.55
N VAL A 124 -2.13 16.31 -5.09
CA VAL A 124 -2.67 17.12 -4.01
C VAL A 124 -2.85 18.55 -4.45
N LYS A 125 -4.09 19.02 -4.39
CA LYS A 125 -4.44 20.44 -4.57
C LYS A 125 -4.53 21.09 -3.20
N VAL A 126 -3.79 22.20 -2.99
CA VAL A 126 -3.68 22.90 -1.71
C VAL A 126 -4.25 24.30 -1.82
N GLY A 127 -5.18 24.61 -0.95
CA GLY A 127 -5.85 25.94 -0.90
C GLY A 127 -6.75 26.20 -2.11
N THR A 128 -6.90 27.48 -2.43
CA THR A 128 -7.70 27.99 -3.57
C THR A 128 -6.85 28.71 -4.62
N ALA A 129 -5.61 29.06 -4.30
CA ALA A 129 -4.71 29.83 -5.17
C ALA A 129 -4.05 29.02 -6.28
N GLY A 130 -4.36 27.71 -6.43
CA GLY A 130 -3.82 26.85 -7.48
C GLY A 130 -2.50 26.15 -7.12
N SER A 131 -2.09 26.15 -5.87
CA SER A 131 -0.93 25.37 -5.41
C SER A 131 -1.19 23.87 -5.53
N LYS A 132 -0.17 23.12 -5.99
CA LYS A 132 -0.21 21.67 -6.20
C LYS A 132 1.02 20.98 -5.62
N LEU A 133 0.85 19.70 -5.31
CA LEU A 133 1.91 18.78 -4.93
C LEU A 133 1.63 17.44 -5.61
N ASP A 134 2.46 17.07 -6.54
CA ASP A 134 2.41 15.77 -7.21
C ASP A 134 3.52 14.91 -6.63
N ALA A 135 3.27 13.62 -6.40
CA ALA A 135 4.27 12.72 -5.86
C ALA A 135 4.18 11.33 -6.48
N ASN A 136 5.33 10.84 -6.94
CA ASN A 136 5.53 9.45 -7.32
C ASN A 136 6.17 8.71 -6.15
N THR A 137 5.65 7.53 -5.82
CA THR A 137 6.13 6.74 -4.69
C THR A 137 6.39 5.30 -5.10
N TYR A 138 7.46 4.74 -4.56
CA TYR A 138 7.94 3.38 -4.82
C TYR A 138 8.19 2.71 -3.49
N ASN A 139 7.57 1.56 -3.24
CA ASN A 139 7.72 0.84 -1.99
C ASN A 139 8.04 -0.62 -2.24
N LEU A 140 9.01 -1.15 -1.52
CA LEU A 140 9.31 -2.58 -1.44
C LEU A 140 8.96 -3.04 -0.03
N THR A 141 8.08 -4.03 0.07
CA THR A 141 7.51 -4.53 1.33
C THR A 141 7.75 -6.02 1.45
N TYR A 142 8.43 -6.44 2.51
CA TYR A 142 8.40 -7.81 3.00
C TYR A 142 7.22 -7.97 3.93
N TYR A 143 6.50 -9.09 3.82
CA TYR A 143 5.41 -9.42 4.73
C TYR A 143 5.40 -10.90 5.06
N SER A 144 4.97 -11.22 6.27
CA SER A 144 4.83 -12.60 6.71
C SER A 144 3.71 -12.75 7.73
N THR A 145 3.17 -13.96 7.82
CA THR A 145 2.34 -14.39 8.93
C THR A 145 2.85 -15.72 9.44
N ALA A 146 2.90 -15.88 10.75
CA ALA A 146 3.28 -17.13 11.39
C ALA A 146 2.29 -17.49 12.50
N PRO A 147 1.92 -18.76 12.67
CA PRO A 147 1.16 -19.20 13.82
C PRO A 147 2.02 -19.02 15.09
N VAL A 148 1.39 -18.59 16.18
CA VAL A 148 2.04 -18.38 17.47
C VAL A 148 1.36 -19.30 18.50
N LYS A 149 2.09 -20.31 18.94
CA LYS A 149 1.68 -21.24 20.02
C LYS A 149 0.56 -22.22 19.67
N ASP A 150 -0.41 -21.84 18.83
CA ASP A 150 -1.50 -22.68 18.34
C ASP A 150 -2.01 -22.18 16.98
N ASP A 151 -2.82 -22.99 16.28
CA ASP A 151 -3.35 -22.68 14.94
C ASP A 151 -4.43 -21.57 14.93
N ARG A 152 -4.70 -20.94 16.06
CA ARG A 152 -5.67 -19.86 16.19
C ARG A 152 -5.03 -18.49 16.30
N ARG A 153 -3.78 -18.42 16.77
CA ARG A 153 -3.05 -17.16 16.95
C ARG A 153 -2.03 -16.96 15.89
N PHE A 154 -2.00 -15.76 15.32
CA PHE A 154 -1.09 -15.42 14.24
C PHE A 154 -0.38 -14.10 14.54
N LEU A 155 0.90 -14.06 14.20
CA LEU A 155 1.70 -12.83 14.16
C LEU A 155 1.94 -12.45 12.69
N ASP A 156 1.38 -11.32 12.28
CA ASP A 156 1.68 -10.70 11.01
C ASP A 156 2.82 -9.70 11.20
N THR A 157 3.84 -9.79 10.36
CA THR A 157 5.01 -8.90 10.36
C THR A 157 5.14 -8.27 8.97
N ILE A 158 5.28 -6.97 8.94
CA ILE A 158 5.53 -6.21 7.72
C ILE A 158 6.74 -5.32 7.94
N ILE A 159 7.65 -5.29 6.98
CA ILE A 159 8.82 -4.41 6.96
C ILE A 159 8.96 -3.88 5.54
N GLY A 160 9.13 -2.58 5.39
CA GLY A 160 9.26 -2.00 4.06
C GLY A 160 10.18 -0.79 4.01
N VAL A 161 10.62 -0.52 2.81
CA VAL A 161 11.38 0.68 2.44
C VAL A 161 10.70 1.38 1.28
N GLY A 162 10.83 2.69 1.19
CA GLY A 162 10.21 3.47 0.13
C GLY A 162 11.04 4.65 -0.31
N ALA A 163 10.79 5.07 -1.55
CA ALA A 163 11.30 6.29 -2.13
C ALA A 163 10.13 7.15 -2.61
N LEU A 164 10.21 8.46 -2.37
CA LEU A 164 9.21 9.44 -2.78
C LEU A 164 9.89 10.53 -3.60
N ARG A 165 9.23 10.95 -4.66
CA ARG A 165 9.64 12.09 -5.45
C ARG A 165 8.48 13.06 -5.54
N TYR A 166 8.70 14.28 -5.05
CA TYR A 166 7.71 15.34 -5.02
C TYR A 166 8.02 16.40 -6.05
N ASP A 167 7.01 16.79 -6.82
CA ASP A 167 7.01 17.97 -7.68
C ASP A 167 6.04 18.99 -7.08
N ILE A 168 6.58 20.13 -6.68
CA ILE A 168 5.90 21.15 -5.90
C ILE A 168 5.65 22.37 -6.76
N SER A 169 4.41 22.83 -6.81
CA SER A 169 4.05 24.10 -7.43
C SER A 169 3.27 24.93 -6.41
N SER A 170 3.88 25.98 -5.89
CA SER A 170 3.26 26.89 -4.94
C SER A 170 2.93 28.21 -5.59
N VAL A 171 1.75 28.74 -5.32
CA VAL A 171 1.34 30.08 -5.79
C VAL A 171 1.30 30.99 -4.56
N LEU A 172 2.10 32.04 -4.58
CA LEU A 172 2.19 33.08 -3.55
C LEU A 172 2.08 34.44 -4.24
N ASP A 173 1.11 35.26 -3.81
CA ASP A 173 0.85 36.61 -4.34
C ASP A 173 0.80 36.66 -5.89
N GLY A 174 0.16 35.67 -6.51
CA GLY A 174 0.04 35.54 -7.96
C GLY A 174 1.28 34.97 -8.65
N SER A 175 2.41 34.86 -7.96
CA SER A 175 3.66 34.29 -8.49
C SER A 175 3.71 32.79 -8.29
N LYS A 176 4.12 32.05 -9.33
CA LYS A 176 4.27 30.59 -9.29
C LYS A 176 5.71 30.20 -9.01
N LEU A 177 5.91 29.46 -7.93
CA LEU A 177 7.19 28.90 -7.51
C LEU A 177 7.15 27.39 -7.69
N ASN A 178 8.12 26.84 -8.41
CA ASN A 178 8.25 25.40 -8.63
C ASN A 178 9.50 24.87 -7.93
N GLY A 179 9.42 23.65 -7.45
CA GLY A 179 10.53 22.94 -6.82
C GLY A 179 10.28 21.44 -6.83
N ASN A 180 11.34 20.68 -6.59
CA ASN A 180 11.24 19.25 -6.38
C ASN A 180 11.86 18.87 -5.03
N ARG A 181 11.47 17.74 -4.49
CA ARG A 181 11.99 17.19 -3.25
C ARG A 181 11.95 15.66 -3.29
N ASN A 182 12.96 15.03 -2.71
CA ASN A 182 13.00 13.59 -2.59
C ASN A 182 12.72 13.17 -1.14
N GLY A 183 12.24 11.94 -0.98
CA GLY A 183 12.02 11.32 0.32
C GLY A 183 12.44 9.87 0.34
N ARG A 184 12.83 9.40 1.51
CA ARG A 184 13.11 7.99 1.77
C ARG A 184 12.33 7.55 3.00
N GLN A 185 11.82 6.35 2.97
CA GLN A 185 10.99 5.80 4.04
C GLN A 185 11.53 4.45 4.49
N ILE A 186 11.38 4.19 5.79
CA ILE A 186 11.42 2.86 6.38
C ILE A 186 10.18 2.70 7.25
N TYR A 187 9.54 1.55 7.21
CA TYR A 187 8.35 1.29 7.99
C TYR A 187 8.23 -0.17 8.40
N GLY A 188 7.47 -0.41 9.45
CA GLY A 188 7.18 -1.74 9.94
C GLY A 188 5.86 -1.80 10.68
N THR A 189 5.23 -2.98 10.63
CA THR A 189 3.99 -3.30 11.33
C THR A 189 4.11 -4.66 11.99
N LEU A 190 3.70 -4.73 13.23
CA LEU A 190 3.48 -5.98 13.96
C LEU A 190 2.01 -6.05 14.33
N LYS A 191 1.34 -7.16 13.97
CA LYS A 191 -0.06 -7.39 14.29
C LYS A 191 -0.25 -8.80 14.83
N ILE A 192 -0.67 -8.90 16.09
CA ILE A 192 -1.11 -10.14 16.69
C ILE A 192 -2.63 -10.24 16.61
N LYS A 193 -3.13 -11.42 16.28
CA LYS A 193 -4.56 -11.70 16.21
C LYS A 193 -4.87 -13.12 16.63
N GLU A 194 -6.08 -13.34 17.10
CA GLU A 194 -6.62 -14.66 17.44
C GLU A 194 -7.93 -14.90 16.68
N GLU A 195 -8.10 -16.07 16.07
CA GLU A 195 -9.32 -16.46 15.36
C GLU A 195 -10.16 -17.36 16.27
N ILE A 196 -11.26 -16.83 16.82
CA ILE A 196 -12.20 -17.54 17.69
C ILE A 196 -13.43 -17.88 16.85
N LYS A 197 -13.51 -19.13 16.39
CA LYS A 197 -14.67 -19.62 15.61
C LYS A 197 -15.80 -19.98 16.55
N LYS A 198 -17.00 -19.49 16.26
CA LYS A 198 -18.27 -19.88 16.85
C LYS A 198 -19.20 -20.40 15.76
N ASP A 199 -20.31 -21.03 16.13
CA ASP A 199 -21.20 -21.73 15.20
C ASP A 199 -21.70 -20.85 14.05
N ASP A 200 -21.97 -19.58 14.29
CA ASP A 200 -22.57 -18.63 13.35
C ASP A 200 -21.62 -17.47 12.93
N HIS A 201 -20.51 -17.28 13.66
CA HIS A 201 -19.58 -16.18 13.39
C HIS A 201 -18.15 -16.47 13.85
N THR A 202 -17.19 -15.71 13.30
CA THR A 202 -15.79 -15.74 13.73
C THR A 202 -15.42 -14.39 14.33
N LEU A 203 -14.98 -14.38 15.58
CA LEU A 203 -14.43 -13.22 16.25
C LEU A 203 -12.92 -13.17 16.07
N ILE A 204 -12.38 -12.01 15.66
CA ILE A 204 -10.94 -11.85 15.42
C ILE A 204 -10.43 -10.63 16.20
N PRO A 205 -10.20 -10.75 17.53
CA PRO A 205 -9.51 -9.71 18.28
C PRO A 205 -8.08 -9.56 17.74
N ALA A 206 -7.61 -8.32 17.61
CA ALA A 206 -6.29 -8.02 17.13
C ALA A 206 -5.70 -6.79 17.82
N ALA A 207 -4.38 -6.80 18.02
CA ALA A 207 -3.59 -5.64 18.41
C ALA A 207 -2.54 -5.38 17.32
N GLN A 208 -2.32 -4.12 16.96
CA GLN A 208 -1.40 -3.69 15.89
C GLN A 208 -0.57 -2.52 16.36
N ILE A 209 0.72 -2.54 15.99
CA ILE A 209 1.66 -1.44 16.18
C ILE A 209 2.27 -1.14 14.81
N ASP A 210 2.19 0.12 14.41
CA ASP A 210 2.78 0.64 13.18
C ASP A 210 3.87 1.65 13.52
N LEU A 211 5.02 1.51 12.88
CA LEU A 211 6.14 2.43 12.98
C LEU A 211 6.56 2.88 11.59
N GLY A 212 6.83 4.15 11.42
CA GLY A 212 7.30 4.71 10.16
C GLY A 212 8.24 5.89 10.37
N TYR A 213 9.26 5.95 9.56
CA TYR A 213 10.19 7.07 9.52
C TYR A 213 10.38 7.53 8.08
N THR A 214 10.26 8.84 7.85
CA THR A 214 10.46 9.44 6.53
C THR A 214 11.48 10.57 6.64
N LEU A 215 12.50 10.51 5.81
CA LEU A 215 13.48 11.59 5.62
C LEU A 215 13.18 12.29 4.30
N LEU A 216 13.02 13.61 4.33
CA LEU A 216 12.83 14.47 3.16
C LEU A 216 14.09 15.32 2.94
N SER A 217 14.61 15.34 1.72
CA SER A 217 15.82 16.06 1.32
C SER A 217 15.58 16.95 0.11
#